data_b3239346ab625f31a753b6f7277d809e
#
_entry.id   b3239346ab625f31a753b6f7277d809e
#
_cell.length_a   1.000
_cell.length_b   1.000
_cell.length_c   1.000
_cell.angle_alpha   90.00
_cell.angle_beta   90.00
_cell.angle_gamma   90.00
#
_symmetry.space_group_name_H-M   'P 1'
#
loop_
_entity.id
_entity.type
_entity.pdbx_description
1 polymer ?
#
loop_
_entity_poly.entity_id
_entity_poly.type
_entity_poly.pdbx_seq_one_letter_code
_entity_poly.pdbx_strand_id
1 'polypeptide(L)'
;MDQLESLSHSVWECKYHVSFIPKCRRRVLYESLRQHLGEVFKRLAEQKECRVLEGHLMPDHVHMLLSIPPKYAVSEVVGFIKGKSAIHLARTYGEHKQNFAGQHFWARGYFVSTVGRDETAIREYIRNQEVEDKRLDQLKMWK
;
A
#
# COMPACT_ATOMS: atom_id res chain seq x y z
N MET A 1 3.57 12.26 17.91
CA MET A 1 2.43 13.08 18.30
C MET A 1 1.17 12.61 17.59
N ASP A 2 0.17 12.34 18.34
CA ASP A 2 -1.10 11.89 17.78
C ASP A 2 -1.75 13.02 17.00
N GLN A 3 -2.03 12.78 15.75
CA GLN A 3 -2.74 13.74 14.93
C GLN A 3 -4.19 13.31 14.83
N LEU A 4 -5.05 14.04 15.50
CA LEU A 4 -6.48 13.81 15.39
C LEU A 4 -6.97 14.46 14.10
N GLU A 5 -7.79 13.74 13.40
CA GLU A 5 -8.39 14.21 12.16
C GLU A 5 -9.78 14.75 12.45
N SER A 6 -10.29 15.60 11.59
CA SER A 6 -11.63 16.12 11.77
C SER A 6 -12.42 16.10 10.48
N LEU A 7 -13.70 15.82 10.60
CA LEU A 7 -14.67 15.92 9.55
C LEU A 7 -15.83 16.71 10.10
N SER A 8 -16.05 17.92 9.56
CA SER A 8 -17.17 18.74 9.99
C SER A 8 -17.18 18.93 11.50
N HIS A 9 -18.02 18.19 12.23
CA HIS A 9 -18.19 18.30 13.67
C HIS A 9 -17.62 17.10 14.43
N SER A 10 -16.88 16.22 13.74
CA SER A 10 -16.36 15.01 14.34
C SER A 10 -14.83 15.02 14.34
N VAL A 11 -14.26 14.49 15.43
CA VAL A 11 -12.82 14.26 15.52
C VAL A 11 -12.60 12.76 15.51
N TRP A 12 -11.61 12.30 14.73
CA TRP A 12 -11.40 10.87 14.55
C TRP A 12 -9.92 10.54 14.41
N GLU A 13 -9.60 9.29 14.70
CA GLU A 13 -8.26 8.74 14.53
C GLU A 13 -8.43 7.27 14.17
N CYS A 14 -8.50 7.01 12.86
CA CYS A 14 -8.73 5.67 12.33
C CYS A 14 -7.57 5.30 11.43
N LYS A 15 -6.65 4.51 11.95
CA LYS A 15 -5.42 4.14 11.25
C LYS A 15 -5.36 2.64 11.09
N TYR A 16 -4.87 2.20 9.92
CA TYR A 16 -4.83 0.79 9.57
C TYR A 16 -3.51 0.46 8.91
N HIS A 17 -2.96 -0.68 9.30
CA HIS A 17 -1.86 -1.30 8.57
C HIS A 17 -2.47 -2.20 7.49
N VAL A 18 -2.15 -1.92 6.22
CA VAL A 18 -2.69 -2.64 5.07
C VAL A 18 -1.53 -3.25 4.29
N SER A 19 -1.71 -4.49 3.86
CA SER A 19 -0.72 -5.16 3.03
C SER A 19 -1.41 -5.94 1.93
N PHE A 20 -0.85 -5.90 0.72
CA PHE A 20 -1.33 -6.71 -0.39
C PHE A 20 -0.18 -7.04 -1.34
N ILE A 21 -0.41 -8.01 -2.22
CA ILE A 21 0.66 -8.58 -3.05
C ILE A 21 0.24 -8.60 -4.52
N PRO A 22 1.21 -8.57 -5.43
CA PRO A 22 0.93 -8.88 -6.84
C PRO A 22 0.39 -10.29 -6.98
N LYS A 23 -0.37 -10.54 -8.05
CA LYS A 23 -0.96 -11.85 -8.31
C LYS A 23 0.13 -12.92 -8.34
N CYS A 24 -0.09 -14.00 -7.61
CA CYS A 24 0.86 -15.09 -7.43
C CYS A 24 2.15 -14.65 -6.74
N ARG A 25 2.07 -13.55 -6.02
CA ARG A 25 3.21 -12.97 -5.30
C ARG A 25 4.46 -12.84 -6.18
N ARG A 26 4.28 -12.42 -7.42
CA ARG A 26 5.38 -12.24 -8.36
C ARG A 26 6.22 -11.03 -7.99
N ARG A 27 7.52 -11.13 -8.23
CA ARG A 27 8.46 -10.06 -7.95
C ARG A 27 8.50 -9.11 -9.15
N VAL A 28 7.40 -8.41 -9.37
CA VAL A 28 7.23 -7.55 -10.55
C VAL A 28 7.37 -6.07 -10.23
N LEU A 29 7.53 -5.72 -8.94
CA LEU A 29 7.65 -4.33 -8.52
C LEU A 29 9.12 -3.92 -8.54
N TYR A 30 9.58 -3.46 -9.69
CA TYR A 30 10.95 -2.98 -9.87
C TYR A 30 11.12 -1.62 -9.21
N GLU A 31 12.34 -1.22 -8.94
CA GLU A 31 12.64 -0.01 -8.19
C GLU A 31 11.99 1.24 -8.77
N SER A 32 12.14 1.48 -10.08
CA SER A 32 11.54 2.64 -10.73
C SER A 32 10.01 2.58 -10.63
N LEU A 33 9.44 1.40 -10.78
CA LEU A 33 8.01 1.20 -10.67
C LEU A 33 7.52 1.46 -9.25
N ARG A 34 8.29 1.03 -8.24
CA ARG A 34 7.93 1.25 -6.84
C ARG A 34 7.86 2.74 -6.50
N GLN A 35 8.83 3.53 -6.97
CA GLN A 35 8.81 4.97 -6.75
C GLN A 35 7.57 5.59 -7.35
N HIS A 36 7.24 5.19 -8.56
CA HIS A 36 6.05 5.70 -9.25
C HIS A 36 4.77 5.29 -8.52
N LEU A 37 4.69 4.04 -8.09
CA LEU A 37 3.52 3.54 -7.37
C LEU A 37 3.31 4.26 -6.03
N GLY A 38 4.38 4.59 -5.34
CA GLY A 38 4.28 5.34 -4.09
C GLY A 38 3.51 6.64 -4.27
N GLU A 39 3.82 7.38 -5.33
CA GLU A 39 3.10 8.62 -5.64
C GLU A 39 1.65 8.34 -6.06
N VAL A 40 1.43 7.29 -6.83
CA VAL A 40 0.08 6.91 -7.26
C VAL A 40 -0.78 6.57 -6.05
N PHE A 41 -0.26 5.78 -5.12
CA PHE A 41 -1.02 5.43 -3.91
C PHE A 41 -1.39 6.65 -3.08
N LYS A 42 -0.47 7.59 -2.91
CA LYS A 42 -0.74 8.82 -2.18
C LYS A 42 -1.87 9.62 -2.83
N ARG A 43 -1.81 9.79 -4.14
CA ARG A 43 -2.85 10.51 -4.88
C ARG A 43 -4.21 9.82 -4.81
N LEU A 44 -4.20 8.49 -4.94
CA LEU A 44 -5.45 7.73 -4.86
C LEU A 44 -6.07 7.81 -3.47
N ALA A 45 -5.24 7.72 -2.43
CA ALA A 45 -5.72 7.87 -1.06
C ALA A 45 -6.38 9.24 -0.87
N GLU A 46 -5.73 10.30 -1.35
CA GLU A 46 -6.26 11.66 -1.24
C GLU A 46 -7.62 11.81 -1.92
N GLN A 47 -7.85 11.11 -3.02
CA GLN A 47 -9.15 11.13 -3.70
C GLN A 47 -10.29 10.58 -2.84
N LYS A 48 -9.95 9.76 -1.86
CA LYS A 48 -10.89 9.22 -0.88
C LYS A 48 -10.76 9.90 0.48
N GLU A 49 -10.15 11.06 0.52
CA GLU A 49 -9.94 11.82 1.76
C GLU A 49 -9.12 11.02 2.79
N CYS A 50 -8.33 10.07 2.32
CA CYS A 50 -7.44 9.27 3.12
C CYS A 50 -6.02 9.79 2.98
N ARG A 51 -5.13 9.36 3.89
CA ARG A 51 -3.71 9.69 3.79
C ARG A 51 -2.86 8.45 3.98
N VAL A 52 -1.81 8.34 3.17
CA VAL A 52 -0.76 7.36 3.39
C VAL A 52 0.23 7.98 4.37
N LEU A 53 0.23 7.49 5.60
CA LEU A 53 1.11 8.01 6.66
C LEU A 53 2.51 7.42 6.58
N GLU A 54 2.60 6.15 6.19
CA GLU A 54 3.85 5.45 5.98
C GLU A 54 3.61 4.43 4.89
N GLY A 55 4.55 4.27 3.98
CA GLY A 55 4.40 3.33 2.89
C GLY A 55 5.70 2.64 2.58
N HIS A 56 5.59 1.40 2.14
CA HIS A 56 6.75 0.59 1.87
C HIS A 56 6.45 -0.41 0.78
N LEU A 57 7.25 -0.41 -0.27
CA LEU A 57 7.06 -1.23 -1.46
C LEU A 57 8.26 -2.15 -1.68
N MET A 58 8.01 -3.44 -1.62
CA MET A 58 9.00 -4.47 -1.92
C MET A 58 8.69 -5.09 -3.29
N PRO A 59 9.62 -5.84 -3.87
CA PRO A 59 9.38 -6.42 -5.19
C PRO A 59 8.12 -7.28 -5.30
N ASP A 60 7.68 -7.89 -4.21
CA ASP A 60 6.57 -8.82 -4.22
C ASP A 60 5.45 -8.49 -3.23
N HIS A 61 5.50 -7.32 -2.59
CA HIS A 61 4.43 -6.92 -1.68
C HIS A 61 4.46 -5.44 -1.36
N VAL A 62 3.35 -4.96 -0.81
CA VAL A 62 3.13 -3.56 -0.42
C VAL A 62 2.69 -3.55 1.02
N HIS A 63 3.26 -2.65 1.83
CA HIS A 63 2.78 -2.33 3.17
C HIS A 63 2.50 -0.84 3.24
N MET A 64 1.41 -0.46 3.89
CA MET A 64 1.15 0.95 4.12
C MET A 64 0.35 1.17 5.39
N LEU A 65 0.58 2.31 6.00
CA LEU A 65 -0.21 2.79 7.12
C LEU A 65 -1.15 3.86 6.58
N LEU A 66 -2.45 3.60 6.64
CA LEU A 66 -3.47 4.49 6.09
C LEU A 66 -4.30 5.12 7.19
N SER A 67 -4.55 6.42 7.06
CA SER A 67 -5.55 7.12 7.84
C SER A 67 -6.82 7.20 6.99
N ILE A 68 -7.91 6.60 7.45
CA ILE A 68 -9.16 6.48 6.71
C ILE A 68 -10.28 7.13 7.50
N PRO A 69 -11.02 8.12 6.92
CA PRO A 69 -12.14 8.72 7.63
C PRO A 69 -13.22 7.69 7.94
N PRO A 70 -13.93 7.83 9.07
CA PRO A 70 -14.94 6.85 9.47
C PRO A 70 -16.11 6.74 8.50
N LYS A 71 -16.29 7.69 7.61
CA LYS A 71 -17.37 7.63 6.60
C LYS A 71 -17.11 6.62 5.50
N TYR A 72 -15.88 6.10 5.37
CA TYR A 72 -15.55 5.10 4.35
C TYR A 72 -15.22 3.76 4.99
N ALA A 73 -15.68 2.69 4.37
CA ALA A 73 -15.26 1.35 4.74
C ALA A 73 -13.83 1.11 4.28
N VAL A 74 -13.07 0.37 5.08
CA VAL A 74 -11.69 0.00 4.70
C VAL A 74 -11.70 -0.73 3.35
N SER A 75 -12.63 -1.65 3.15
CA SER A 75 -12.73 -2.41 1.91
C SER A 75 -12.96 -1.52 0.69
N GLU A 76 -13.73 -0.46 0.86
CA GLU A 76 -13.99 0.50 -0.22
C GLU A 76 -12.70 1.22 -0.60
N VAL A 77 -11.95 1.70 0.39
CA VAL A 77 -10.71 2.43 0.17
C VAL A 77 -9.63 1.54 -0.44
N VAL A 78 -9.41 0.36 0.13
CA VAL A 78 -8.39 -0.57 -0.36
C VAL A 78 -8.76 -1.06 -1.75
N GLY A 79 -10.03 -1.37 -1.98
CA GLY A 79 -10.52 -1.77 -3.31
C GLY A 79 -10.29 -0.69 -4.35
N PHE A 80 -10.54 0.56 -3.98
CA PHE A 80 -10.28 1.71 -4.87
C PHE A 80 -8.80 1.83 -5.20
N ILE A 81 -7.94 1.78 -4.19
CA ILE A 81 -6.48 1.89 -4.39
C ILE A 81 -5.97 0.75 -5.27
N LYS A 82 -6.36 -0.48 -4.97
CA LYS A 82 -5.93 -1.65 -5.76
C LYS A 82 -6.45 -1.57 -7.19
N GLY A 83 -7.72 -1.28 -7.36
CA GLY A 83 -8.32 -1.24 -8.69
C GLY A 83 -7.75 -0.14 -9.56
N LYS A 84 -7.67 1.07 -9.04
CA LYS A 84 -7.16 2.21 -9.81
C LYS A 84 -5.67 2.10 -10.08
N SER A 85 -4.88 1.60 -9.13
CA SER A 85 -3.46 1.41 -9.37
C SER A 85 -3.21 0.33 -10.41
N ALA A 86 -4.00 -0.73 -10.43
CA ALA A 86 -3.88 -1.77 -11.46
C ALA A 86 -4.16 -1.20 -12.85
N ILE A 87 -5.20 -0.38 -12.98
CA ILE A 87 -5.52 0.28 -14.26
C ILE A 87 -4.36 1.20 -14.68
N HIS A 88 -3.84 1.97 -13.73
CA HIS A 88 -2.73 2.87 -13.98
C HIS A 88 -1.49 2.12 -14.47
N LEU A 89 -1.16 1.01 -13.83
CA LEU A 89 -0.04 0.17 -14.23
C LEU A 89 -0.23 -0.40 -15.62
N ALA A 90 -1.45 -0.87 -15.93
CA ALA A 90 -1.76 -1.40 -17.25
C ALA A 90 -1.56 -0.35 -18.34
N ARG A 91 -1.99 0.89 -18.09
CA ARG A 91 -1.84 1.99 -19.06
C ARG A 91 -0.39 2.41 -19.25
N THR A 92 0.38 2.42 -18.18
CA THR A 92 1.75 2.95 -18.19
C THR A 92 2.76 1.90 -18.64
N TYR A 93 2.59 0.65 -18.23
CA TYR A 93 3.59 -0.40 -18.45
C TYR A 93 3.03 -1.63 -19.16
N GLY A 94 1.73 -1.69 -19.42
CA GLY A 94 1.07 -2.90 -19.90
C GLY A 94 1.53 -3.41 -21.25
N GLU A 95 1.95 -2.52 -22.13
CA GLU A 95 2.41 -2.88 -23.45
C GLU A 95 3.72 -3.66 -23.44
N HIS A 96 4.44 -3.63 -22.33
CA HIS A 96 5.75 -4.27 -22.21
C HIS A 96 5.71 -5.62 -21.49
N LYS A 97 4.63 -5.93 -20.78
CA LYS A 97 4.60 -7.10 -19.91
C LYS A 97 3.21 -7.71 -19.82
N GLN A 98 3.14 -9.02 -19.91
CA GLN A 98 1.91 -9.76 -19.65
C GLN A 98 1.45 -9.62 -18.20
N ASN A 99 2.37 -9.31 -17.29
CA ASN A 99 2.08 -9.16 -15.88
C ASN A 99 1.21 -7.95 -15.53
N PHE A 100 1.09 -7.01 -16.47
CA PHE A 100 0.35 -5.77 -16.23
C PHE A 100 -1.01 -5.79 -16.91
N ALA A 101 -1.66 -6.93 -16.91
CA ALA A 101 -2.95 -7.08 -17.57
C ALA A 101 -4.08 -6.54 -16.67
N GLY A 102 -4.33 -5.24 -16.75
CA GLY A 102 -5.51 -4.60 -16.17
C GLY A 102 -5.77 -4.91 -14.70
N GLN A 103 -7.00 -5.33 -14.44
CA GLN A 103 -7.51 -5.55 -13.10
C GLN A 103 -6.88 -6.73 -12.35
N HIS A 104 -6.04 -7.50 -13.03
CA HIS A 104 -5.50 -8.73 -12.46
C HIS A 104 -4.09 -8.59 -11.94
N PHE A 105 -3.59 -7.36 -11.82
CA PHE A 105 -2.23 -7.14 -11.33
C PHE A 105 -2.07 -7.58 -9.88
N TRP A 106 -3.00 -7.21 -9.02
CA TRP A 106 -2.95 -7.55 -7.60
C TRP A 106 -3.66 -8.86 -7.31
N ALA A 107 -3.16 -9.62 -6.37
CA ALA A 107 -3.88 -10.79 -5.86
C ALA A 107 -5.17 -10.34 -5.19
N ARG A 108 -6.14 -11.23 -5.14
CA ARG A 108 -7.38 -10.97 -4.40
C ARG A 108 -7.07 -10.82 -2.93
N GLY A 109 -7.85 -9.97 -2.28
CA GLY A 109 -7.74 -9.80 -0.85
C GLY A 109 -6.60 -8.90 -0.44
N TYR A 110 -6.46 -8.75 0.84
CA TYR A 110 -5.44 -7.93 1.48
C TYR A 110 -5.44 -8.27 2.95
N PHE A 111 -4.34 -7.95 3.62
CA PHE A 111 -4.27 -7.99 5.08
C PHE A 111 -4.58 -6.59 5.61
N VAL A 112 -5.35 -6.51 6.69
CA VAL A 112 -5.59 -5.25 7.38
C VAL A 112 -5.63 -5.50 8.88
N SER A 113 -5.01 -4.58 9.62
CA SER A 113 -5.15 -4.54 11.08
C SER A 113 -5.33 -3.10 11.51
N THR A 114 -6.07 -2.90 12.59
CA THR A 114 -6.21 -1.58 13.18
C THR A 114 -4.93 -1.22 13.92
N VAL A 115 -4.62 0.08 13.91
CA VAL A 115 -3.47 0.62 14.61
C VAL A 115 -3.99 1.48 15.73
N GLY A 116 -3.57 1.19 16.97
CA GLY A 116 -3.94 1.99 18.12
C GLY A 116 -3.11 3.27 18.18
N ARG A 117 -3.02 3.84 19.36
CA ARG A 117 -2.29 5.09 19.53
C ARG A 117 -0.79 4.96 19.40
N ASP A 118 -0.26 3.77 19.47
CA ASP A 118 1.17 3.53 19.31
C ASP A 118 1.56 3.46 17.83
N GLU A 119 1.31 4.55 17.13
CA GLU A 119 1.62 4.71 15.72
C GLU A 119 3.11 4.55 15.43
N THR A 120 3.94 5.08 16.33
CA THR A 120 5.40 5.04 16.15
C THR A 120 5.90 3.60 16.07
N ALA A 121 5.41 2.74 16.95
CA ALA A 121 5.82 1.33 16.94
C ALA A 121 5.42 0.64 15.63
N ILE A 122 4.25 0.96 15.10
CA ILE A 122 3.79 0.39 13.83
C ILE A 122 4.62 0.90 12.67
N ARG A 123 4.96 2.18 12.66
CA ARG A 123 5.84 2.73 11.62
C ARG A 123 7.20 2.07 11.65
N GLU A 124 7.75 1.87 12.83
CA GLU A 124 9.02 1.17 12.98
C GLU A 124 8.93 -0.28 12.51
N TYR A 125 7.84 -0.95 12.81
CA TYR A 125 7.61 -2.31 12.35
C TYR A 125 7.64 -2.37 10.82
N ILE A 126 6.97 -1.46 10.15
CA ILE A 126 6.92 -1.42 8.68
C ILE A 126 8.32 -1.19 8.11
N ARG A 127 9.09 -0.27 8.70
CA ARG A 127 10.47 -0.02 8.28
C ARG A 127 11.37 -1.23 8.50
N ASN A 128 11.20 -1.90 9.62
CA ASN A 128 11.99 -3.09 9.93
C ASN A 128 11.67 -4.23 8.96
N GLN A 129 10.42 -4.35 8.54
CA GLN A 129 10.02 -5.29 7.50
C GLN A 129 10.79 -5.03 6.20
N GLU A 130 10.98 -3.76 5.86
CA GLU A 130 11.76 -3.40 4.68
C GLU A 130 13.19 -3.91 4.76
N VAL A 131 13.86 -3.64 5.87
CA VAL A 131 15.24 -4.06 6.07
C VAL A 131 15.35 -5.58 6.02
N GLU A 132 14.45 -6.27 6.69
CA GLU A 132 14.45 -7.73 6.74
C GLU A 132 14.19 -8.33 5.35
N ASP A 133 13.24 -7.77 4.63
CA ASP A 133 12.91 -8.27 3.30
C ASP A 133 14.05 -8.05 2.32
N LYS A 134 14.71 -6.92 2.38
CA LYS A 134 15.89 -6.65 1.55
C LYS A 134 17.02 -7.63 1.85
N ARG A 135 17.23 -7.91 3.13
CA ARG A 135 18.25 -8.88 3.54
C ARG A 135 17.94 -10.27 2.99
N LEU A 136 16.70 -10.71 3.11
CA LEU A 136 16.27 -12.00 2.60
C LEU A 136 16.39 -12.07 1.07
N ASP A 137 16.06 -10.98 0.38
CA ASP A 137 16.21 -10.91 -1.06
C ASP A 137 17.65 -11.05 -1.50
N GLN A 138 18.57 -10.40 -0.78
CA GLN A 138 19.97 -10.53 -1.07
C GLN A 138 20.46 -11.96 -0.87
N LEU A 139 20.01 -12.62 0.18
CA LEU A 139 20.37 -14.01 0.41
C LEU A 139 19.87 -14.91 -0.70
N LYS A 140 18.66 -14.67 -1.21
CA LYS A 140 18.10 -15.45 -2.30
C LYS A 140 18.89 -15.28 -3.60
N MET A 141 19.45 -14.12 -3.82
CA MET A 141 20.23 -13.85 -5.04
C MET A 141 21.51 -14.68 -5.13
N TRP A 142 21.99 -15.20 -4.02
CA TRP A 142 23.23 -15.97 -3.96
C TRP A 142 22.98 -17.48 -4.04
N LYS A 143 21.76 -17.91 -4.20
CA LYS A 143 21.42 -19.33 -4.38
C LYS A 143 21.26 -19.66 -5.87
#